data_20ad755d28f8d71dfa50b2fa45f50f87
#
_entry.id   20ad755d28f8d71dfa50b2fa45f50f87
#
_cell.length_a   1.000
_cell.length_b   1.000
_cell.length_c   1.000
_cell.angle_alpha   90.00
_cell.angle_beta   90.00
_cell.angle_gamma   90.00
#
_symmetry.space_group_name_H-M   'P 1'
#
loop_
_entity.id
_entity.type
_entity.pdbx_description
1 polymer ?
#
loop_
_entity_poly.entity_id
_entity_poly.type
_entity_poly.pdbx_seq_one_letter_code
_entity_poly.pdbx_strand_id
1 'polypeptide(L)'
;DLDERFRLSQLIRLATRYDLKATLRPAAFERFVRNERFGDPSTDSVRVMTIHQAKGLEFDVVILPELDSKLAGRSELLSAQRPDPTAAPDRVLRSRNQQIRGVLDEEIRAVYQADRNRGATEALCVMYVAMTRARFALHMLIPPSVKSEKTLPKSAAGLIRAALCGSDKVAPGEVLVERGESGWHKE
;
A
#
# COMPACT_ATOMS: atom_id res chain seq x y z
N ASP A 1 -4.48 15.11 -33.08
CA ASP A 1 -3.87 14.07 -32.24
C ASP A 1 -4.95 13.46 -31.36
N LEU A 2 -4.94 12.11 -31.19
CA LEU A 2 -5.92 11.40 -30.37
C LEU A 2 -5.83 11.82 -28.90
N ASP A 3 -4.63 12.06 -28.40
CA ASP A 3 -4.38 12.49 -27.02
C ASP A 3 -4.93 13.89 -26.75
N GLU A 4 -4.81 14.82 -27.68
CA GLU A 4 -5.38 16.17 -27.55
C GLU A 4 -6.90 16.11 -27.50
N ARG A 5 -7.53 15.30 -28.35
CA ARG A 5 -9.00 15.12 -28.35
C ARG A 5 -9.49 14.53 -27.02
N PHE A 6 -8.75 13.58 -26.48
CA PHE A 6 -9.09 12.98 -25.22
C PHE A 6 -8.94 13.99 -24.06
N ARG A 7 -7.83 14.74 -24.03
CA ARG A 7 -7.62 15.81 -23.02
C ARG A 7 -8.67 16.90 -23.09
N LEU A 8 -9.07 17.29 -24.28
CA LEU A 8 -10.17 18.24 -24.47
C LEU A 8 -11.50 17.67 -23.95
N SER A 9 -11.79 16.40 -24.22
CA SER A 9 -13.02 15.77 -23.71
C SER A 9 -13.02 15.66 -22.17
N GLN A 10 -11.88 15.43 -21.56
CA GLN A 10 -11.72 15.45 -20.09
C GLN A 10 -11.96 16.86 -19.54
N LEU A 11 -11.41 17.89 -20.19
CA LEU A 11 -11.62 19.28 -19.78
C LEU A 11 -13.09 19.68 -19.87
N ILE A 12 -13.80 19.27 -20.93
CA ILE A 12 -15.23 19.52 -21.09
C ILE A 12 -16.02 18.84 -19.96
N ARG A 13 -15.72 17.59 -19.63
CA ARG A 13 -16.36 16.89 -18.50
C ARG A 13 -16.11 17.59 -17.17
N LEU A 14 -14.92 18.16 -16.97
CA LEU A 14 -14.62 18.95 -15.79
C LEU A 14 -15.41 20.26 -15.75
N ALA A 15 -15.49 20.95 -16.86
CA ALA A 15 -16.27 22.17 -16.96
C ALA A 15 -17.75 21.91 -16.62
N THR A 16 -18.33 20.84 -17.18
CA THR A 16 -19.71 20.42 -16.87
C THR A 16 -19.90 20.10 -15.38
N ARG A 17 -18.89 19.46 -14.77
CA ARG A 17 -18.94 19.12 -13.34
C ARG A 17 -18.76 20.34 -12.45
N TYR A 18 -17.97 21.32 -12.91
CA TYR A 18 -17.76 22.59 -12.22
C TYR A 18 -18.99 23.49 -12.30
N ASP A 19 -19.75 23.47 -13.39
CA ASP A 19 -20.98 24.29 -13.57
C ASP A 19 -21.98 24.07 -12.43
N LEU A 20 -22.05 22.89 -11.84
CA LEU A 20 -22.90 22.60 -10.67
C LEU A 20 -22.49 23.37 -9.41
N LYS A 21 -21.27 23.93 -9.38
CA LYS A 21 -20.68 24.69 -8.27
C LYS A 21 -20.10 26.02 -8.71
N ALA A 22 -20.44 26.45 -9.94
CA ALA A 22 -19.77 27.54 -10.62
C ALA A 22 -19.85 28.85 -9.84
N THR A 23 -18.70 29.48 -9.68
CA THR A 23 -18.58 30.89 -9.37
C THR A 23 -18.20 31.62 -10.66
N LEU A 24 -18.67 32.83 -10.86
CA LEU A 24 -18.31 33.65 -12.02
C LEU A 24 -16.83 34.09 -12.07
N ARG A 25 -15.95 33.38 -11.35
CA ARG A 25 -14.52 33.69 -11.28
C ARG A 25 -13.70 32.64 -12.07
N PRO A 26 -13.12 33.00 -13.23
CA PRO A 26 -12.32 32.09 -14.04
C PRO A 26 -11.16 31.45 -13.27
N ALA A 27 -10.53 32.20 -12.36
CA ALA A 27 -9.45 31.69 -11.50
C ALA A 27 -9.90 30.56 -10.54
N ALA A 28 -11.18 30.45 -10.24
CA ALA A 28 -11.70 29.35 -9.42
C ALA A 28 -11.79 28.06 -10.24
N PHE A 29 -12.16 28.15 -11.52
CA PHE A 29 -12.14 27.02 -12.44
C PHE A 29 -10.71 26.54 -12.70
N GLU A 30 -9.76 27.45 -12.96
CA GLU A 30 -8.35 27.11 -13.13
C GLU A 30 -7.81 26.34 -11.92
N ARG A 31 -8.11 26.81 -10.70
CA ARG A 31 -7.70 26.16 -9.46
C ARG A 31 -8.35 24.78 -9.29
N PHE A 32 -9.61 24.65 -9.68
CA PHE A 32 -10.31 23.37 -9.69
C PHE A 32 -9.63 22.37 -10.64
N VAL A 33 -9.33 22.79 -11.87
CA VAL A 33 -8.63 21.97 -12.87
C VAL A 33 -7.23 21.56 -12.38
N ARG A 34 -6.46 22.47 -11.79
CA ARG A 34 -5.10 22.16 -11.25
C ARG A 34 -5.12 21.15 -10.11
N ASN A 35 -6.17 21.11 -9.33
CA ASN A 35 -6.28 20.19 -8.20
C ASN A 35 -6.87 18.83 -8.57
N GLU A 36 -7.48 18.72 -9.76
CA GLU A 36 -7.97 17.43 -10.23
C GLU A 36 -6.83 16.59 -10.80
N ARG A 37 -6.76 15.34 -10.38
CA ARG A 37 -5.84 14.35 -10.94
C ARG A 37 -6.53 13.66 -12.10
N PHE A 38 -5.99 13.82 -13.27
CA PHE A 38 -6.41 13.06 -14.45
C PHE A 38 -5.59 11.77 -14.51
N GLY A 39 -6.28 10.65 -14.78
CA GLY A 39 -5.60 9.50 -15.30
C GLY A 39 -5.08 9.84 -16.69
N ASP A 40 -3.79 9.69 -16.92
CA ASP A 40 -3.22 9.81 -18.26
C ASP A 40 -3.86 8.74 -19.14
N PRO A 41 -4.47 9.13 -20.29
CA PRO A 41 -4.98 8.17 -21.25
C PRO A 41 -3.88 7.50 -22.04
N SER A 42 -2.61 7.87 -21.79
CA SER A 42 -1.51 7.26 -22.48
C SER A 42 -1.63 5.73 -22.33
N THR A 43 -1.54 5.05 -23.45
CA THR A 43 -1.34 3.61 -23.55
C THR A 43 0.04 3.23 -23.00
N ASP A 44 0.50 3.94 -21.96
CA ASP A 44 1.77 3.65 -21.33
C ASP A 44 1.72 2.23 -20.80
N SER A 45 2.63 1.43 -21.29
CA SER A 45 2.80 0.03 -20.88
C SER A 45 3.11 -0.09 -19.39
N VAL A 46 3.54 1.00 -18.74
CA VAL A 46 3.90 1.04 -17.32
C VAL A 46 2.98 1.99 -16.55
N ARG A 47 2.36 1.48 -15.49
CA ARG A 47 1.49 2.24 -14.58
C ARG A 47 2.02 2.17 -13.16
N VAL A 48 2.18 3.34 -12.54
CA VAL A 48 2.52 3.45 -11.11
C VAL A 48 1.25 3.81 -10.34
N MET A 49 0.89 2.97 -9.37
CA MET A 49 -0.34 3.16 -8.59
C MET A 49 -0.21 2.56 -7.20
N THR A 50 -1.13 2.93 -6.31
CA THR A 50 -1.22 2.28 -5.01
C THR A 50 -1.94 0.93 -5.11
N ILE A 51 -1.70 0.03 -4.14
CA ILE A 51 -2.35 -1.29 -4.07
C ILE A 51 -3.88 -1.13 -4.01
N HIS A 52 -4.39 -0.10 -3.34
CA HIS A 52 -5.82 0.17 -3.27
C HIS A 52 -6.43 0.54 -4.64
N GLN A 53 -5.68 1.27 -5.47
CA GLN A 53 -6.11 1.59 -6.84
C GLN A 53 -6.04 0.36 -7.75
N ALA A 54 -5.16 -0.59 -7.46
CA ALA A 54 -5.02 -1.84 -8.21
C ALA A 54 -6.08 -2.88 -7.85
N LYS A 55 -6.92 -2.65 -6.82
CA LYS A 55 -7.95 -3.59 -6.40
C LYS A 55 -8.96 -3.84 -7.52
N GLY A 56 -9.14 -5.11 -7.89
CA GLY A 56 -10.04 -5.54 -8.98
C GLY A 56 -9.43 -5.42 -10.38
N LEU A 57 -8.19 -4.95 -10.51
CA LEU A 57 -7.45 -4.93 -11.77
C LEU A 57 -6.46 -6.10 -11.81
N GLU A 58 -6.04 -6.47 -13.01
CA GLU A 58 -4.97 -7.44 -13.26
C GLU A 58 -3.97 -6.85 -14.24
N PHE A 59 -2.70 -7.22 -14.10
CA PHE A 59 -1.60 -6.73 -14.93
C PHE A 59 -0.74 -7.91 -15.36
N ASP A 60 -0.18 -7.83 -16.55
CA ASP A 60 0.69 -8.88 -17.07
C ASP A 60 1.93 -9.03 -16.18
N VAL A 61 2.52 -7.93 -15.78
CA VAL A 61 3.67 -7.88 -14.86
C VAL A 61 3.36 -6.94 -13.69
N VAL A 62 3.68 -7.36 -12.49
CA VAL A 62 3.61 -6.52 -11.29
C VAL A 62 4.99 -6.42 -10.64
N ILE A 63 5.40 -5.21 -10.33
CA ILE A 63 6.64 -4.94 -9.60
C ILE A 63 6.26 -4.30 -8.26
N LEU A 64 6.71 -4.90 -7.16
CA LEU A 64 6.48 -4.41 -5.80
C LEU A 64 7.82 -3.90 -5.22
N PRO A 65 8.11 -2.58 -5.33
CA PRO A 65 9.42 -2.04 -4.94
C PRO A 65 9.54 -1.71 -3.45
N GLU A 66 8.42 -1.46 -2.73
CA GLU A 66 8.42 -0.91 -1.38
C GLU A 66 7.88 -1.92 -0.35
N LEU A 67 8.63 -3.03 -0.14
CA LEU A 67 8.24 -4.08 0.80
C LEU A 67 8.85 -3.92 2.20
N ASP A 68 9.61 -2.86 2.45
CA ASP A 68 10.29 -2.57 3.72
C ASP A 68 9.41 -1.80 4.72
N SER A 69 8.26 -1.32 4.32
CA SER A 69 7.31 -0.67 5.21
C SER A 69 6.85 -1.60 6.34
N LYS A 70 6.72 -1.07 7.56
CA LYS A 70 6.31 -1.86 8.73
C LYS A 70 4.91 -2.41 8.56
N LEU A 71 4.72 -3.73 8.75
CA LEU A 71 3.41 -4.40 8.73
C LEU A 71 2.46 -3.86 9.80
N ALA A 72 2.94 -3.71 11.03
CA ALA A 72 2.22 -2.98 12.05
C ALA A 72 2.66 -1.53 12.01
N GLY A 73 1.92 -0.70 11.30
CA GLY A 73 2.14 0.74 11.23
C GLY A 73 2.14 1.39 12.62
N ARG A 74 2.38 2.70 12.68
CA ARG A 74 2.13 3.46 13.91
C ARG A 74 0.68 3.21 14.30
N SER A 75 0.49 2.73 15.53
CA SER A 75 -0.83 2.76 16.17
C SER A 75 -1.46 4.12 15.87
N GLU A 76 -2.65 4.13 15.35
CA GLU A 76 -3.44 5.35 15.21
C GLU A 76 -3.44 6.12 16.53
N LEU A 77 -3.81 7.39 16.52
CA LEU A 77 -3.87 8.21 17.75
C LEU A 77 -4.73 7.55 18.84
N LEU A 78 -5.63 6.66 18.43
CA LEU A 78 -6.54 5.91 19.29
C LEU A 78 -6.47 4.43 18.95
N SER A 79 -6.47 3.57 19.97
CA SER A 79 -6.68 2.12 19.86
C SER A 79 -8.07 1.79 20.38
N ALA A 80 -8.83 1.02 19.63
CA ALA A 80 -10.21 0.69 19.98
C ALA A 80 -10.39 -0.82 20.15
N GLN A 81 -10.99 -1.22 21.26
CA GLN A 81 -11.48 -2.57 21.47
C GLN A 81 -12.92 -2.67 20.99
N ARG A 82 -13.24 -3.74 20.30
CA ARG A 82 -14.59 -4.05 19.83
C ARG A 82 -14.87 -5.54 20.08
N PRO A 83 -16.06 -5.90 20.54
CA PRO A 83 -16.44 -7.30 20.70
C PRO A 83 -16.51 -8.00 19.33
N ASP A 84 -16.81 -7.23 18.28
CA ASP A 84 -16.96 -7.69 16.90
C ASP A 84 -16.53 -6.54 15.97
N PRO A 85 -15.96 -6.81 14.78
CA PRO A 85 -15.48 -5.78 13.84
C PRO A 85 -16.54 -4.75 13.44
N THR A 86 -17.82 -5.14 13.43
CA THR A 86 -18.94 -4.28 13.03
C THR A 86 -19.59 -3.55 14.21
N ALA A 87 -19.30 -3.97 15.45
CA ALA A 87 -19.87 -3.38 16.64
C ALA A 87 -19.20 -2.02 16.99
N ALA A 88 -19.94 -1.22 17.74
CA ALA A 88 -19.37 -0.02 18.37
C ALA A 88 -18.23 -0.41 19.32
N PRO A 89 -17.19 0.42 19.45
CA PRO A 89 -16.11 0.14 20.41
C PRO A 89 -16.63 0.25 21.84
N ASP A 90 -16.34 -0.75 22.65
CA ASP A 90 -16.63 -0.77 24.08
C ASP A 90 -15.53 -0.06 24.88
N ARG A 91 -14.33 0.02 24.35
CA ARG A 91 -13.19 0.71 24.96
C ARG A 91 -12.37 1.44 23.90
N VAL A 92 -12.01 2.70 24.18
CA VAL A 92 -11.14 3.52 23.34
C VAL A 92 -9.98 4.05 24.18
N LEU A 93 -8.76 3.81 23.73
CA LEU A 93 -7.54 4.19 24.41
C LEU A 93 -6.72 5.14 23.53
N ARG A 94 -6.18 6.20 24.13
CA ARG A 94 -5.20 7.04 23.44
C ARG A 94 -3.89 6.30 23.29
N SER A 95 -3.33 6.30 22.09
CA SER A 95 -2.03 5.67 21.81
C SER A 95 -0.94 6.24 22.73
N ARG A 96 -0.12 5.34 23.28
CA ARG A 96 1.00 5.66 24.17
C ARG A 96 2.27 5.01 23.64
N ASN A 97 3.43 5.55 24.04
CA ASN A 97 4.72 4.95 23.70
C ASN A 97 4.89 3.58 24.40
N GLN A 98 5.86 2.80 23.93
CA GLN A 98 6.07 1.44 24.41
C GLN A 98 6.47 1.37 25.89
N GLN A 99 7.20 2.36 26.38
CA GLN A 99 7.63 2.43 27.78
C GLN A 99 6.42 2.55 28.72
N ILE A 100 5.49 3.46 28.39
CA ILE A 100 4.25 3.65 29.17
C ILE A 100 3.39 2.38 29.10
N ARG A 101 3.28 1.74 27.91
CA ARG A 101 2.51 0.50 27.77
C ARG A 101 3.04 -0.63 28.65
N GLY A 102 4.34 -0.66 28.94
CA GLY A 102 4.97 -1.66 29.79
C GLY A 102 4.52 -1.63 31.25
N VAL A 103 4.06 -0.48 31.74
CA VAL A 103 3.61 -0.29 33.15
C VAL A 103 2.08 -0.28 33.29
N LEU A 104 1.34 -0.46 32.20
CA LEU A 104 -0.13 -0.51 32.21
C LEU A 104 -0.62 -1.92 32.61
N ASP A 105 -1.83 -1.97 33.11
CA ASP A 105 -2.53 -3.23 33.41
C ASP A 105 -2.65 -4.13 32.20
N GLU A 106 -2.73 -5.43 32.42
CA GLU A 106 -2.74 -6.43 31.39
C GLU A 106 -3.92 -6.29 30.42
N GLU A 107 -5.10 -5.93 30.94
CA GLU A 107 -6.28 -5.66 30.10
C GLU A 107 -6.04 -4.52 29.10
N ILE A 108 -5.41 -3.43 29.55
CA ILE A 108 -5.09 -2.29 28.71
C ILE A 108 -4.02 -2.66 27.68
N ARG A 109 -3.01 -3.44 28.10
CA ARG A 109 -1.98 -3.96 27.17
C ARG A 109 -2.58 -4.85 26.09
N ALA A 110 -3.56 -5.68 26.45
CA ALA A 110 -4.26 -6.55 25.50
C ALA A 110 -4.98 -5.75 24.42
N VAL A 111 -5.60 -4.61 24.72
CA VAL A 111 -6.22 -3.74 23.71
C VAL A 111 -5.19 -3.24 22.68
N TYR A 112 -4.03 -2.78 23.15
CA TYR A 112 -2.97 -2.35 22.23
C TYR A 112 -2.40 -3.49 21.41
N GLN A 113 -2.31 -4.69 21.98
CA GLN A 113 -1.83 -5.87 21.25
C GLN A 113 -2.85 -6.32 20.20
N ALA A 114 -4.13 -6.34 20.52
CA ALA A 114 -5.20 -6.67 19.57
C ALA A 114 -5.25 -5.69 18.40
N ASP A 115 -5.08 -4.40 18.66
CA ASP A 115 -5.02 -3.36 17.64
C ASP A 115 -3.81 -3.55 16.70
N ARG A 116 -2.64 -3.84 17.27
CA ARG A 116 -1.43 -4.16 16.47
C ARG A 116 -1.60 -5.41 15.62
N ASN A 117 -2.22 -6.46 16.17
CA ASN A 117 -2.46 -7.70 15.45
C ASN A 117 -3.41 -7.45 14.27
N ARG A 118 -4.47 -6.66 14.49
CA ARG A 118 -5.39 -6.27 13.43
C ARG A 118 -4.68 -5.51 12.33
N GLY A 119 -3.90 -4.47 12.66
CA GLY A 119 -3.12 -3.72 11.68
C GLY A 119 -2.13 -4.60 10.89
N ALA A 120 -1.50 -5.56 11.54
CA ALA A 120 -0.64 -6.54 10.86
C ALA A 120 -1.44 -7.44 9.90
N THR A 121 -2.60 -7.92 10.33
CA THR A 121 -3.49 -8.73 9.47
C THR A 121 -3.96 -7.94 8.26
N GLU A 122 -4.38 -6.69 8.44
CA GLU A 122 -4.80 -5.80 7.36
C GLU A 122 -3.65 -5.56 6.36
N ALA A 123 -2.43 -5.31 6.85
CA ALA A 123 -1.25 -5.15 6.00
C ALA A 123 -0.93 -6.43 5.20
N LEU A 124 -1.08 -7.60 5.79
CA LEU A 124 -0.91 -8.88 5.10
C LEU A 124 -1.98 -9.09 4.03
N CYS A 125 -3.24 -8.74 4.31
CA CYS A 125 -4.31 -8.79 3.31
C CYS A 125 -4.03 -7.87 2.13
N VAL A 126 -3.55 -6.65 2.38
CA VAL A 126 -3.16 -5.70 1.33
C VAL A 126 -1.99 -6.25 0.50
N MET A 127 -0.97 -6.84 1.14
CA MET A 127 0.14 -7.47 0.46
C MET A 127 -0.34 -8.65 -0.42
N TYR A 128 -1.22 -9.51 0.09
CA TYR A 128 -1.82 -10.59 -0.68
C TYR A 128 -2.54 -10.07 -1.92
N VAL A 129 -3.34 -9.01 -1.77
CA VAL A 129 -3.99 -8.37 -2.93
C VAL A 129 -2.97 -7.90 -3.95
N ALA A 130 -1.88 -7.26 -3.54
CA ALA A 130 -0.83 -6.81 -4.46
C ALA A 130 -0.18 -7.97 -5.22
N MET A 131 0.19 -9.04 -4.51
CA MET A 131 0.82 -10.22 -5.10
C MET A 131 -0.08 -10.95 -6.09
N THR A 132 -1.40 -10.93 -5.87
CA THR A 132 -2.38 -11.61 -6.73
C THR A 132 -2.84 -10.77 -7.91
N ARG A 133 -2.22 -9.62 -8.18
CA ARG A 133 -2.56 -8.79 -9.36
C ARG A 133 -1.78 -9.17 -10.61
N ALA A 134 -0.70 -9.94 -10.47
CA ALA A 134 0.13 -10.39 -11.59
C ALA A 134 -0.52 -11.58 -12.31
N ARG A 135 -0.60 -11.50 -13.63
CA ARG A 135 -1.07 -12.60 -14.49
C ARG A 135 0.09 -13.52 -14.89
N PHE A 136 1.23 -12.96 -15.28
CA PHE A 136 2.37 -13.70 -15.79
C PHE A 136 3.62 -13.56 -14.93
N ALA A 137 3.98 -12.36 -14.50
CA ALA A 137 5.20 -12.15 -13.73
C ALA A 137 5.01 -11.24 -12.51
N LEU A 138 5.56 -11.65 -11.38
CA LEU A 138 5.61 -10.88 -10.14
C LEU A 138 7.06 -10.68 -9.72
N HIS A 139 7.49 -9.43 -9.64
CA HIS A 139 8.81 -9.05 -9.14
C HIS A 139 8.67 -8.35 -7.79
N MET A 140 9.30 -8.91 -6.77
CA MET A 140 9.32 -8.34 -5.41
C MET A 140 10.74 -7.85 -5.09
N LEU A 141 10.89 -6.54 -4.91
CA LEU A 141 12.18 -5.95 -4.58
C LEU A 141 12.30 -5.84 -3.06
N ILE A 142 13.32 -6.52 -2.52
CA ILE A 142 13.56 -6.62 -1.08
C ILE A 142 14.87 -5.90 -0.77
N PRO A 143 14.90 -4.99 0.21
CA PRO A 143 16.14 -4.33 0.59
C PRO A 143 17.16 -5.33 1.12
N PRO A 144 18.44 -5.14 0.80
CA PRO A 144 19.52 -6.00 1.30
C PRO A 144 19.67 -5.89 2.82
N SER A 145 20.30 -6.88 3.41
CA SER A 145 20.62 -6.87 4.84
C SER A 145 21.60 -5.76 5.19
N VAL A 146 21.30 -5.01 6.26
CA VAL A 146 22.25 -4.03 6.79
C VAL A 146 23.22 -4.69 7.78
N LYS A 147 24.46 -4.16 7.88
CA LYS A 147 25.50 -4.74 8.76
C LYS A 147 25.08 -4.84 10.22
N SER A 148 24.30 -3.88 10.71
CA SER A 148 23.81 -3.82 12.10
C SER A 148 22.54 -4.65 12.36
N GLU A 149 22.02 -5.33 11.36
CA GLU A 149 20.79 -6.13 11.48
C GLU A 149 21.03 -7.34 12.39
N LYS A 150 20.36 -7.35 13.55
CA LYS A 150 20.39 -8.46 14.52
C LYS A 150 19.16 -9.36 14.41
N THR A 151 18.07 -8.83 13.91
CA THR A 151 16.79 -9.53 13.74
C THR A 151 16.14 -9.08 12.46
N LEU A 152 15.36 -9.98 11.85
CA LEU A 152 14.60 -9.64 10.64
C LEU A 152 13.66 -8.47 10.88
N PRO A 153 13.55 -7.53 9.94
CA PRO A 153 12.64 -6.40 10.05
C PRO A 153 11.18 -6.88 10.08
N LYS A 154 10.35 -6.20 10.90
CA LYS A 154 8.90 -6.47 10.99
C LYS A 154 8.15 -5.80 9.83
N SER A 155 8.48 -6.19 8.62
CA SER A 155 7.96 -5.68 7.35
C SER A 155 7.58 -6.84 6.43
N ALA A 156 6.93 -6.55 5.30
CA ALA A 156 6.67 -7.55 4.26
C ALA A 156 7.97 -8.18 3.76
N ALA A 157 9.00 -7.35 3.50
CA ALA A 157 10.34 -7.82 3.13
C ALA A 157 10.93 -8.79 4.16
N GLY A 158 10.81 -8.48 5.45
CA GLY A 158 11.30 -9.35 6.52
C GLY A 158 10.57 -10.69 6.59
N LEU A 159 9.25 -10.71 6.38
CA LEU A 159 8.47 -11.95 6.30
C LEU A 159 8.87 -12.79 5.09
N ILE A 160 9.03 -12.20 3.93
CA ILE A 160 9.45 -12.89 2.71
C ILE A 160 10.85 -13.48 2.90
N ARG A 161 11.78 -12.72 3.47
CA ARG A 161 13.13 -13.23 3.81
C ARG A 161 13.07 -14.38 4.79
N ALA A 162 12.26 -14.29 5.84
CA ALA A 162 12.07 -15.37 6.81
C ALA A 162 11.58 -16.67 6.14
N ALA A 163 10.67 -16.53 5.18
CA ALA A 163 10.08 -17.66 4.48
C ALA A 163 11.04 -18.31 3.44
N LEU A 164 11.89 -17.50 2.79
CA LEU A 164 12.73 -17.95 1.68
C LEU A 164 14.19 -18.26 2.09
N CYS A 165 14.76 -17.46 2.99
CA CYS A 165 16.18 -17.49 3.36
C CYS A 165 16.38 -17.75 4.85
N GLY A 166 15.34 -17.86 5.65
CA GLY A 166 15.45 -17.96 7.10
C GLY A 166 16.08 -16.71 7.72
N SER A 167 17.18 -16.89 8.45
CA SER A 167 17.93 -15.80 9.10
C SER A 167 19.13 -15.31 8.29
N ASP A 168 19.37 -15.85 7.10
CA ASP A 168 20.55 -15.52 6.31
C ASP A 168 20.55 -14.08 5.83
N LYS A 169 21.75 -13.52 5.74
CA LYS A 169 21.94 -12.16 5.22
C LYS A 169 21.85 -12.19 3.72
N VAL A 170 21.15 -11.19 3.17
CA VAL A 170 20.93 -11.01 1.74
C VAL A 170 21.85 -9.90 1.23
N ALA A 171 22.63 -10.20 0.20
CA ALA A 171 23.51 -9.24 -0.46
C ALA A 171 22.75 -8.33 -1.44
N PRO A 172 23.26 -7.14 -1.74
CA PRO A 172 22.72 -6.32 -2.82
C PRO A 172 22.77 -7.04 -4.18
N GLY A 173 21.66 -7.04 -4.92
CA GLY A 173 21.56 -7.67 -6.24
C GLY A 173 21.41 -9.20 -6.22
N GLU A 174 21.27 -9.80 -5.07
CA GLU A 174 21.02 -11.23 -4.93
C GLU A 174 19.59 -11.59 -5.32
N VAL A 175 19.44 -12.65 -6.12
CA VAL A 175 18.13 -13.22 -6.47
C VAL A 175 17.82 -14.32 -5.45
N LEU A 176 16.82 -14.06 -4.59
CA LEU A 176 16.45 -15.00 -3.51
C LEU A 176 15.68 -16.20 -4.03
N VAL A 177 14.78 -15.97 -4.96
CA VAL A 177 13.96 -17.01 -5.58
C VAL A 177 13.62 -16.61 -7.00
N GLU A 178 13.78 -17.53 -7.92
CA GLU A 178 13.28 -17.46 -9.27
C GLU A 178 12.46 -18.74 -9.54
N ARG A 179 11.23 -18.57 -10.00
CA ARG A 179 10.31 -19.66 -10.33
C ARG A 179 9.55 -19.32 -11.61
N GLY A 180 9.34 -20.33 -12.44
CA GLY A 180 8.61 -20.21 -13.70
C GLY A 180 9.52 -20.26 -14.93
N GLU A 181 8.92 -20.06 -16.07
CA GLU A 181 9.63 -20.09 -17.37
C GLU A 181 10.17 -18.71 -17.73
N SER A 182 11.46 -18.61 -17.98
CA SER A 182 12.12 -17.35 -18.35
C SER A 182 11.69 -16.80 -19.72
N GLY A 183 10.99 -17.59 -20.51
CA GLY A 183 10.56 -17.28 -21.88
C GLY A 183 9.10 -16.88 -22.04
N TRP A 184 8.32 -16.75 -20.96
CA TRP A 184 6.88 -16.48 -20.98
C TRP A 184 6.46 -15.25 -21.83
N HIS A 185 7.36 -14.28 -22.01
CA HIS A 185 7.14 -13.04 -22.79
C HIS A 185 7.46 -13.17 -24.28
N LYS A 186 7.86 -14.35 -24.75
CA LYS A 186 8.29 -14.61 -26.14
C LYS A 186 7.20 -15.32 -26.96
N GLU A 187 6.13 -15.72 -26.33
CA GLU A 187 4.92 -16.23 -26.95
C GLU A 187 3.90 -15.08 -27.12
#